data_0c6b1f5b1e23ba39b7ecb94c9a403017
#
_entry.id   0c6b1f5b1e23ba39b7ecb94c9a403017
#
_cell.length_a   1.000
_cell.length_b   1.000
_cell.length_c   1.000
_cell.angle_alpha   90.00
_cell.angle_beta   90.00
_cell.angle_gamma   90.00
#
_symmetry.space_group_name_H-M   'P 1'
#
loop_
_entity.id
_entity.type
_entity.pdbx_description
1 polymer ?
#
loop_
_entity_poly.entity_id
_entity_poly.type
_entity_poly.pdbx_seq_one_letter_code
_entity_poly.pdbx_strand_id
1 'polypeptide(L)'
;MGKLSQTRAPIYEALERFRRNRIVPFDVPGHKHGRGNPELVELLGERCVSIDVNSMKPLDNLCHPVSVIKEAEELAAEAFGADHAFLMVGGTTSAVQSMILSCCKKNDKIILPRNVHRSAINAMVLCGAKPVYVNPDVDQKLGISLGMRRQDVLDAIEKNPDAVAVLVNNPTYYGICSDLRAIVKAAHEKGMLVLADEAHGTHFYFGKDLPVSAMEAGADIASVSMHKSGGSLTQSSFLLTGKGMNPGHIRQIINLTQTTSGSYLLLSSLDISRRNLALRGEQSFRAVTSLADYAREEINQIGDYYAFGREMINGDSIFDFDPTKLSIHTLDIGLAGIEVYDILRDEYDIQIEFGDLGNILAYLSIGDRIREVERLVTALADIKRRYKKDKTGMLSQEYISP
;
A
#
# COMPACT_ATOMS: atom_id res chain seq x y z
N MET A 1 -8.11 27.51 -10.95
CA MET A 1 -7.87 27.56 -9.49
C MET A 1 -6.38 27.78 -9.26
N GLY A 2 -6.00 28.64 -8.29
CA GLY A 2 -4.60 28.79 -7.90
C GLY A 2 -4.07 27.47 -7.32
N LYS A 3 -2.77 27.20 -7.49
CA LYS A 3 -2.12 26.00 -6.94
C LYS A 3 -2.24 26.01 -5.42
N LEU A 4 -2.72 24.91 -4.83
CA LEU A 4 -2.87 24.78 -3.38
C LEU A 4 -1.49 24.72 -2.69
N SER A 5 -1.37 25.28 -1.50
CA SER A 5 -0.10 25.24 -0.76
C SER A 5 0.09 23.91 -0.06
N GLN A 6 0.96 23.07 -0.56
CA GLN A 6 1.29 21.76 0.03
C GLN A 6 1.95 21.86 1.42
N THR A 7 2.32 23.08 1.88
CA THR A 7 2.82 23.30 3.24
C THR A 7 1.73 23.22 4.31
N ARG A 8 0.44 23.34 3.91
CA ARG A 8 -0.71 23.25 4.80
C ARG A 8 -0.98 21.79 5.22
N ALA A 9 -1.48 21.65 6.44
CA ALA A 9 -2.08 20.41 6.95
C ALA A 9 -3.36 20.78 7.72
N PRO A 10 -4.48 20.98 6.99
CA PRO A 10 -5.67 21.64 7.56
C PRO A 10 -6.32 20.89 8.71
N ILE A 11 -6.32 19.55 8.70
CA ILE A 11 -6.87 18.73 9.80
C ILE A 11 -5.98 18.88 11.04
N TYR A 12 -4.66 18.73 10.88
CA TYR A 12 -3.71 18.93 11.98
C TYR A 12 -3.80 20.34 12.56
N GLU A 13 -3.83 21.35 11.71
CA GLU A 13 -3.93 22.76 12.12
C GLU A 13 -5.24 23.03 12.89
N ALA A 14 -6.35 22.42 12.48
CA ALA A 14 -7.63 22.53 13.16
C ALA A 14 -7.62 21.85 14.53
N LEU A 15 -7.02 20.66 14.64
CA LEU A 15 -6.87 19.93 15.92
C LEU A 15 -6.00 20.72 16.91
N GLU A 16 -4.89 21.34 16.45
CA GLU A 16 -4.06 22.17 17.31
C GLU A 16 -4.81 23.41 17.81
N ARG A 17 -5.61 24.06 16.98
CA ARG A 17 -6.48 25.17 17.42
C ARG A 17 -7.51 24.69 18.43
N PHE A 18 -8.19 23.58 18.15
CA PHE A 18 -9.20 22.98 19.04
C PHE A 18 -8.61 22.68 20.43
N ARG A 19 -7.44 22.04 20.48
CA ARG A 19 -6.74 21.70 21.73
C ARG A 19 -6.40 22.96 22.56
N ARG A 20 -5.95 24.04 21.91
CA ARG A 20 -5.60 25.30 22.59
C ARG A 20 -6.80 25.99 23.19
N ASN A 21 -7.98 25.83 22.63
CA ASN A 21 -9.21 26.48 23.10
C ASN A 21 -9.76 25.91 24.42
N ARG A 22 -9.22 24.78 24.90
CA ARG A 22 -9.61 24.14 26.17
C ARG A 22 -11.12 23.96 26.33
N ILE A 23 -11.78 23.53 25.27
CA ILE A 23 -13.24 23.31 25.23
C ILE A 23 -13.62 22.23 26.25
N VAL A 24 -14.69 22.50 27.02
CA VAL A 24 -15.24 21.52 27.97
C VAL A 24 -16.04 20.47 27.18
N PRO A 25 -15.66 19.20 27.17
CA PRO A 25 -16.31 18.18 26.36
C PRO A 25 -17.54 17.56 27.04
N PHE A 26 -18.70 17.76 26.44
CA PHE A 26 -19.92 17.00 26.73
C PHE A 26 -20.29 16.05 25.59
N ASP A 27 -19.42 15.95 24.60
CA ASP A 27 -19.49 15.06 23.43
C ASP A 27 -18.72 13.75 23.64
N VAL A 28 -18.70 12.88 22.65
CA VAL A 28 -17.86 11.67 22.59
C VAL A 28 -16.47 12.05 22.03
N PRO A 29 -15.39 11.31 22.34
CA PRO A 29 -15.37 10.02 23.06
C PRO A 29 -15.46 10.16 24.59
N GLY A 30 -15.86 9.05 25.23
CA GLY A 30 -16.18 9.02 26.67
C GLY A 30 -15.01 9.22 27.62
N HIS A 31 -13.77 9.07 27.16
CA HIS A 31 -12.55 9.31 27.96
C HIS A 31 -12.34 10.80 28.27
N LYS A 32 -13.09 11.72 27.61
CA LYS A 32 -13.09 13.16 27.91
C LYS A 32 -11.67 13.77 28.01
N HIS A 33 -10.90 13.66 26.92
CA HIS A 33 -9.50 14.07 26.84
C HIS A 33 -8.61 13.37 27.89
N GLY A 34 -8.91 12.10 28.17
CA GLY A 34 -8.14 11.24 29.07
C GLY A 34 -8.58 11.23 30.53
N ARG A 35 -9.44 12.19 30.96
CA ARG A 35 -9.88 12.27 32.38
C ARG A 35 -10.64 11.02 32.84
N GLY A 36 -11.36 10.36 31.95
CA GLY A 36 -12.11 9.14 32.23
C GLY A 36 -11.28 7.85 32.15
N ASN A 37 -10.01 7.93 31.70
CA ASN A 37 -9.13 6.78 31.55
C ASN A 37 -7.66 7.19 31.72
N PRO A 38 -7.13 7.32 32.96
CA PRO A 38 -5.74 7.72 33.21
C PRO A 38 -4.71 6.77 32.60
N GLU A 39 -4.96 5.44 32.63
CA GLU A 39 -4.06 4.45 32.04
C GLU A 39 -3.88 4.66 30.53
N LEU A 40 -4.92 5.09 29.82
CA LEU A 40 -4.83 5.44 28.40
C LEU A 40 -3.93 6.66 28.19
N VAL A 41 -3.95 7.62 29.11
CA VAL A 41 -3.07 8.80 29.06
C VAL A 41 -1.62 8.40 29.31
N GLU A 42 -1.37 7.49 30.25
CA GLU A 42 -0.04 6.96 30.51
C GLU A 42 0.53 6.22 29.28
N LEU A 43 -0.30 5.42 28.60
CA LEU A 43 0.08 4.67 27.41
C LEU A 43 0.37 5.56 26.18
N LEU A 44 -0.52 6.52 25.89
CA LEU A 44 -0.49 7.28 24.63
C LEU A 44 0.09 8.70 24.77
N GLY A 45 0.20 9.18 25.98
CA GLY A 45 0.56 10.56 26.29
C GLY A 45 -0.63 11.53 26.18
N GLU A 46 -0.63 12.54 27.03
CA GLU A 46 -1.70 13.55 27.14
C GLU A 46 -2.03 14.22 25.80
N ARG A 47 -1.01 14.54 25.02
CA ARG A 47 -1.21 15.21 23.72
C ARG A 47 -1.99 14.35 22.74
N CYS A 48 -1.67 13.05 22.65
CA CYS A 48 -2.37 12.12 21.76
C CYS A 48 -3.85 11.98 22.15
N VAL A 49 -4.11 11.75 23.43
CA VAL A 49 -5.49 11.58 23.93
C VAL A 49 -6.31 12.86 23.83
N SER A 50 -5.68 14.05 23.93
CA SER A 50 -6.36 15.34 23.83
C SER A 50 -6.85 15.69 22.42
N ILE A 51 -6.33 15.04 21.39
CA ILE A 51 -6.75 15.22 19.99
C ILE A 51 -7.56 14.04 19.45
N ASP A 52 -7.82 13.03 20.27
CA ASP A 52 -8.78 11.98 19.95
C ASP A 52 -10.20 12.51 20.22
N VAL A 53 -10.85 12.93 19.17
CA VAL A 53 -12.13 13.66 19.17
C VAL A 53 -13.04 13.10 18.08
N ASN A 54 -14.31 13.50 18.08
CA ASN A 54 -15.26 13.14 17.05
C ASN A 54 -15.56 14.32 16.11
N SER A 55 -16.38 14.06 15.09
CA SER A 55 -16.85 15.06 14.12
C SER A 55 -17.58 16.21 14.82
N MET A 56 -17.19 17.43 14.51
CA MET A 56 -17.84 18.65 14.98
C MET A 56 -17.56 19.79 14.00
N LYS A 57 -18.34 20.84 14.06
CA LYS A 57 -18.27 21.96 13.09
C LYS A 57 -16.84 22.48 12.82
N PRO A 58 -15.95 22.71 13.82
CA PRO A 58 -14.58 23.18 13.56
C PRO A 58 -13.65 22.14 12.94
N LEU A 59 -14.00 20.84 13.01
CA LEU A 59 -13.16 19.73 12.58
C LEU A 59 -13.73 19.00 11.36
N ASP A 60 -14.90 19.42 10.84
CA ASP A 60 -15.58 18.83 9.70
C ASP A 60 -16.22 17.45 10.00
N ASN A 61 -16.69 16.77 8.95
CA ASN A 61 -17.30 15.45 9.02
C ASN A 61 -16.80 14.58 7.84
N LEU A 62 -16.18 13.45 8.14
CA LEU A 62 -15.61 12.55 7.14
C LEU A 62 -16.65 12.02 6.14
N CYS A 63 -17.91 11.82 6.57
CA CYS A 63 -18.96 11.32 5.69
C CYS A 63 -19.49 12.40 4.71
N HIS A 64 -19.31 13.67 5.06
CA HIS A 64 -19.74 14.81 4.24
C HIS A 64 -18.78 15.99 4.41
N PRO A 65 -17.55 15.90 3.86
CA PRO A 65 -16.54 16.94 4.02
C PRO A 65 -16.95 18.25 3.33
N VAL A 66 -16.83 19.36 4.07
CA VAL A 66 -17.16 20.72 3.57
C VAL A 66 -16.12 21.78 3.95
N SER A 67 -15.18 21.44 4.83
CA SER A 67 -14.16 22.38 5.33
C SER A 67 -12.77 21.74 5.41
N VAL A 68 -12.20 21.51 6.59
CA VAL A 68 -10.79 21.08 6.75
C VAL A 68 -10.50 19.68 6.21
N ILE A 69 -11.46 18.75 6.26
CA ILE A 69 -11.29 17.42 5.64
C ILE A 69 -11.35 17.58 4.13
N LYS A 70 -12.28 18.37 3.60
CA LYS A 70 -12.36 18.66 2.17
C LYS A 70 -11.08 19.31 1.66
N GLU A 71 -10.54 20.31 2.36
CA GLU A 71 -9.26 20.95 2.00
C GLU A 71 -8.10 19.93 2.02
N ALA A 72 -8.07 19.02 3.01
CA ALA A 72 -7.06 17.96 3.06
C ALA A 72 -7.17 16.96 1.89
N GLU A 73 -8.40 16.62 1.48
CA GLU A 73 -8.66 15.77 0.31
C GLU A 73 -8.25 16.46 -1.00
N GLU A 74 -8.52 17.75 -1.15
CA GLU A 74 -8.09 18.55 -2.32
C GLU A 74 -6.56 18.64 -2.40
N LEU A 75 -5.87 18.88 -1.26
CA LEU A 75 -4.41 18.85 -1.19
C LEU A 75 -3.82 17.47 -1.51
N ALA A 76 -4.48 16.41 -1.06
CA ALA A 76 -4.08 15.05 -1.39
C ALA A 76 -4.26 14.76 -2.89
N ALA A 77 -5.39 15.14 -3.47
CA ALA A 77 -5.63 14.98 -4.91
C ALA A 77 -4.53 15.67 -5.74
N GLU A 78 -4.15 16.91 -5.41
CA GLU A 78 -3.07 17.61 -6.10
C GLU A 78 -1.71 16.91 -5.90
N ALA A 79 -1.39 16.46 -4.67
CA ALA A 79 -0.12 15.81 -4.37
C ALA A 79 0.05 14.47 -5.09
N PHE A 80 -1.03 13.72 -5.26
CA PHE A 80 -1.06 12.43 -5.96
C PHE A 80 -1.34 12.55 -7.47
N GLY A 81 -1.56 13.76 -8.00
CA GLY A 81 -1.94 13.94 -9.41
C GLY A 81 -3.29 13.30 -9.77
N ALA A 82 -4.17 13.14 -8.77
CA ALA A 82 -5.52 12.61 -8.92
C ALA A 82 -6.54 13.74 -9.18
N ASP A 83 -7.70 13.37 -9.73
CA ASP A 83 -8.83 14.31 -9.86
C ASP A 83 -9.52 14.53 -8.50
N HIS A 84 -9.69 13.44 -7.74
CA HIS A 84 -10.15 13.47 -6.35
C HIS A 84 -9.37 12.47 -5.49
N ALA A 85 -9.25 12.78 -4.20
CA ALA A 85 -8.73 11.89 -3.17
C ALA A 85 -9.69 11.83 -1.99
N PHE A 86 -9.82 10.66 -1.39
CA PHE A 86 -10.69 10.42 -0.24
C PHE A 86 -9.85 9.83 0.90
N LEU A 87 -9.97 10.42 2.10
CA LEU A 87 -9.33 9.88 3.29
C LEU A 87 -10.04 8.61 3.76
N MET A 88 -9.25 7.56 3.96
CA MET A 88 -9.75 6.24 4.37
C MET A 88 -9.16 5.86 5.73
N VAL A 89 -10.02 5.58 6.70
CA VAL A 89 -9.66 5.15 8.06
C VAL A 89 -9.98 3.68 8.33
N GLY A 90 -10.44 2.96 7.31
CA GLY A 90 -10.69 1.51 7.31
C GLY A 90 -9.59 0.70 6.60
N GLY A 91 -8.42 1.31 6.38
CA GLY A 91 -7.32 0.72 5.64
C GLY A 91 -7.58 0.65 4.13
N THR A 92 -6.59 0.19 3.40
CA THR A 92 -6.75 -0.09 1.96
C THR A 92 -7.76 -1.21 1.72
N THR A 93 -8.06 -2.03 2.73
CA THR A 93 -9.16 -2.99 2.65
C THR A 93 -10.49 -2.30 2.31
N SER A 94 -10.87 -1.25 3.04
CA SER A 94 -12.10 -0.51 2.72
C SER A 94 -11.97 0.31 1.45
N ALA A 95 -10.78 0.79 1.10
CA ALA A 95 -10.52 1.48 -0.16
C ALA A 95 -10.72 0.56 -1.37
N VAL A 96 -10.14 -0.64 -1.38
CA VAL A 96 -10.32 -1.65 -2.44
C VAL A 96 -11.78 -2.08 -2.55
N GLN A 97 -12.45 -2.30 -1.41
CA GLN A 97 -13.87 -2.63 -1.41
C GLN A 97 -14.70 -1.50 -2.03
N SER A 98 -14.48 -0.26 -1.60
CA SER A 98 -15.17 0.90 -2.17
C SER A 98 -14.91 1.08 -3.65
N MET A 99 -13.68 0.87 -4.09
CA MET A 99 -13.27 0.93 -5.49
C MET A 99 -14.10 -0.05 -6.35
N ILE A 100 -14.15 -1.32 -5.97
CA ILE A 100 -14.89 -2.36 -6.71
C ILE A 100 -16.40 -2.11 -6.64
N LEU A 101 -16.94 -1.80 -5.45
CA LEU A 101 -18.37 -1.51 -5.25
C LEU A 101 -18.84 -0.27 -6.02
N SER A 102 -17.94 0.68 -6.31
CA SER A 102 -18.25 1.87 -7.11
C SER A 102 -18.41 1.55 -8.60
N CYS A 103 -17.84 0.46 -9.07
CA CYS A 103 -17.75 0.12 -10.50
C CYS A 103 -18.60 -1.10 -10.87
N CYS A 104 -18.79 -2.04 -9.94
CA CYS A 104 -19.39 -3.34 -10.24
C CYS A 104 -20.72 -3.53 -9.52
N LYS A 105 -21.66 -4.15 -10.22
CA LYS A 105 -22.98 -4.58 -9.75
C LYS A 105 -23.10 -6.09 -9.84
N LYS A 106 -24.20 -6.63 -9.35
CA LYS A 106 -24.53 -8.05 -9.43
C LYS A 106 -24.48 -8.53 -10.88
N ASN A 107 -23.74 -9.60 -11.12
CA ASN A 107 -23.45 -10.25 -12.39
C ASN A 107 -22.52 -9.50 -13.35
N ASP A 108 -22.05 -8.29 -13.03
CA ASP A 108 -21.00 -7.64 -13.82
C ASP A 108 -19.72 -8.48 -13.77
N LYS A 109 -19.01 -8.53 -14.89
CA LYS A 109 -17.71 -9.19 -14.96
C LYS A 109 -16.59 -8.19 -14.62
N ILE A 110 -15.61 -8.63 -13.83
CA ILE A 110 -14.38 -7.92 -13.54
C ILE A 110 -13.19 -8.81 -13.87
N ILE A 111 -12.26 -8.30 -14.68
CA ILE A 111 -11.00 -8.99 -15.00
C ILE A 111 -9.99 -8.65 -13.92
N LEU A 112 -9.32 -9.65 -13.33
CA LEU A 112 -8.38 -9.44 -12.23
C LEU A 112 -7.37 -10.57 -12.14
N PRO A 113 -6.16 -10.33 -11.57
CA PRO A 113 -5.21 -11.41 -11.34
C PRO A 113 -5.68 -12.35 -10.23
N ARG A 114 -5.25 -13.60 -10.30
CA ARG A 114 -5.64 -14.61 -9.31
C ARG A 114 -5.02 -14.37 -7.92
N ASN A 115 -3.91 -13.66 -7.84
CA ASN A 115 -3.20 -13.32 -6.61
C ASN A 115 -3.62 -11.96 -6.00
N VAL A 116 -4.87 -11.54 -6.22
CA VAL A 116 -5.41 -10.32 -5.59
C VAL A 116 -5.47 -10.43 -4.07
N HIS A 117 -5.43 -9.29 -3.40
CA HIS A 117 -5.67 -9.24 -1.97
C HIS A 117 -7.12 -9.66 -1.62
N ARG A 118 -7.29 -10.31 -0.45
CA ARG A 118 -8.59 -10.79 0.06
C ARG A 118 -9.71 -9.72 0.00
N SER A 119 -9.38 -8.44 0.16
CA SER A 119 -10.36 -7.34 0.08
C SER A 119 -11.09 -7.28 -1.27
N ALA A 120 -10.40 -7.59 -2.37
CA ALA A 120 -11.02 -7.65 -3.70
C ALA A 120 -12.03 -8.82 -3.80
N ILE A 121 -11.66 -9.99 -3.28
CA ILE A 121 -12.57 -11.14 -3.22
C ILE A 121 -13.81 -10.81 -2.38
N ASN A 122 -13.61 -10.22 -1.19
CA ASN A 122 -14.71 -9.82 -0.31
C ASN A 122 -15.64 -8.80 -0.99
N ALA A 123 -15.09 -7.84 -1.74
CA ALA A 123 -15.90 -6.86 -2.47
C ALA A 123 -16.78 -7.53 -3.54
N MET A 124 -16.23 -8.50 -4.29
CA MET A 124 -17.01 -9.25 -5.28
C MET A 124 -18.13 -10.08 -4.63
N VAL A 125 -17.89 -10.65 -3.46
CA VAL A 125 -18.94 -11.32 -2.67
C VAL A 125 -20.05 -10.34 -2.28
N LEU A 126 -19.69 -9.12 -1.84
CA LEU A 126 -20.65 -8.10 -1.44
C LEU A 126 -21.51 -7.59 -2.59
N CYS A 127 -20.94 -7.34 -3.78
CA CYS A 127 -21.70 -6.83 -4.91
C CYS A 127 -22.25 -7.91 -5.85
N GLY A 128 -21.79 -9.15 -5.74
CA GLY A 128 -22.18 -10.25 -6.63
C GLY A 128 -21.57 -10.16 -8.03
N ALA A 129 -20.45 -9.48 -8.18
CA ALA A 129 -19.68 -9.45 -9.43
C ALA A 129 -19.02 -10.80 -9.71
N LYS A 130 -18.79 -11.10 -11.00
CA LYS A 130 -18.21 -12.34 -11.50
C LYS A 130 -16.74 -12.13 -11.87
N PRO A 131 -15.79 -12.83 -11.25
CA PRO A 131 -14.38 -12.72 -11.62
C PRO A 131 -14.10 -13.40 -12.96
N VAL A 132 -13.27 -12.72 -13.77
CA VAL A 132 -12.54 -13.31 -14.89
C VAL A 132 -11.08 -13.28 -14.52
N TYR A 133 -10.55 -14.43 -14.12
CA TYR A 133 -9.18 -14.50 -13.62
C TYR A 133 -8.16 -14.53 -14.75
N VAL A 134 -7.12 -13.70 -14.62
CA VAL A 134 -5.87 -13.79 -15.35
C VAL A 134 -4.83 -14.39 -14.40
N ASN A 135 -4.23 -15.50 -14.78
CA ASN A 135 -3.18 -16.08 -13.96
C ASN A 135 -1.91 -15.24 -14.06
N PRO A 136 -1.33 -14.79 -12.95
CA PRO A 136 0.01 -14.19 -12.96
C PRO A 136 1.02 -15.26 -13.36
N ASP A 137 2.12 -14.85 -13.94
CA ASP A 137 3.25 -15.75 -14.16
C ASP A 137 3.90 -16.12 -12.82
N VAL A 138 4.75 -17.14 -12.82
CA VAL A 138 5.43 -17.65 -11.61
C VAL A 138 6.90 -17.84 -11.90
N ASP A 139 7.76 -17.27 -11.06
CA ASP A 139 9.18 -17.62 -11.06
C ASP A 139 9.37 -18.95 -10.33
N GLN A 140 9.69 -19.99 -11.08
CA GLN A 140 9.81 -21.37 -10.54
C GLN A 140 11.00 -21.53 -9.57
N LYS A 141 12.07 -20.73 -9.73
CA LYS A 141 13.25 -20.80 -8.87
C LYS A 141 12.98 -20.12 -7.53
N LEU A 142 12.35 -18.95 -7.56
CA LEU A 142 12.02 -18.19 -6.37
C LEU A 142 10.72 -18.62 -5.71
N GLY A 143 9.84 -19.34 -6.45
CA GLY A 143 8.53 -19.75 -5.95
C GLY A 143 7.56 -18.59 -5.71
N ILE A 144 7.70 -17.48 -6.44
CA ILE A 144 6.88 -16.29 -6.27
C ILE A 144 5.97 -16.02 -7.47
N SER A 145 4.77 -15.48 -7.20
CA SER A 145 3.92 -14.95 -8.26
C SER A 145 4.49 -13.65 -8.80
N LEU A 146 4.52 -13.55 -10.12
CA LEU A 146 4.94 -12.35 -10.86
C LEU A 146 3.74 -11.44 -11.17
N GLY A 147 3.91 -10.49 -12.09
CA GLY A 147 2.83 -9.69 -12.66
C GLY A 147 2.02 -10.48 -13.69
N MET A 148 0.91 -9.89 -14.12
CA MET A 148 0.15 -10.40 -15.27
C MET A 148 0.93 -10.12 -16.54
N ARG A 149 1.07 -11.12 -17.41
CA ARG A 149 1.61 -10.91 -18.76
C ARG A 149 0.67 -10.02 -19.55
N ARG A 150 1.25 -9.06 -20.25
CA ARG A 150 0.45 -8.12 -21.04
C ARG A 150 -0.51 -8.83 -22.00
N GLN A 151 -0.04 -9.85 -22.74
CA GLN A 151 -0.86 -10.57 -23.70
C GLN A 151 -2.05 -11.28 -23.04
N ASP A 152 -1.86 -11.88 -21.88
CA ASP A 152 -2.93 -12.59 -21.17
C ASP A 152 -4.06 -11.64 -20.73
N VAL A 153 -3.70 -10.42 -20.33
CA VAL A 153 -4.69 -9.37 -20.00
C VAL A 153 -5.43 -8.91 -21.27
N LEU A 154 -4.71 -8.65 -22.37
CA LEU A 154 -5.32 -8.28 -23.64
C LEU A 154 -6.29 -9.34 -24.16
N ASP A 155 -5.91 -10.60 -24.08
CA ASP A 155 -6.74 -11.74 -24.44
C ASP A 155 -8.00 -11.84 -23.55
N ALA A 156 -7.86 -11.59 -22.26
CA ALA A 156 -8.99 -11.59 -21.33
C ALA A 156 -9.97 -10.46 -21.65
N ILE A 157 -9.47 -9.27 -21.98
CA ILE A 157 -10.27 -8.11 -22.41
C ILE A 157 -11.04 -8.45 -23.71
N GLU A 158 -10.35 -8.98 -24.72
CA GLU A 158 -10.98 -9.35 -25.99
C GLU A 158 -12.05 -10.44 -25.86
N LYS A 159 -11.80 -11.44 -25.01
CA LYS A 159 -12.74 -12.56 -24.76
C LYS A 159 -13.93 -12.19 -23.89
N ASN A 160 -13.87 -11.05 -23.17
CA ASN A 160 -14.89 -10.59 -22.26
C ASN A 160 -15.26 -9.12 -22.51
N PRO A 161 -15.79 -8.78 -23.70
CA PRO A 161 -16.12 -7.40 -24.04
C PRO A 161 -17.25 -6.80 -23.18
N ASP A 162 -17.95 -7.63 -22.42
CA ASP A 162 -18.98 -7.27 -21.45
C ASP A 162 -18.45 -7.07 -20.03
N ALA A 163 -17.14 -7.18 -19.81
CA ALA A 163 -16.54 -6.83 -18.52
C ALA A 163 -16.58 -5.32 -18.29
N VAL A 164 -16.85 -4.90 -17.06
CA VAL A 164 -16.98 -3.47 -16.71
C VAL A 164 -15.68 -2.86 -16.25
N ALA A 165 -14.75 -3.68 -15.73
CA ALA A 165 -13.48 -3.21 -15.20
C ALA A 165 -12.37 -4.26 -15.29
N VAL A 166 -11.13 -3.75 -15.28
CA VAL A 166 -9.90 -4.53 -15.08
C VAL A 166 -9.27 -4.06 -13.78
N LEU A 167 -9.01 -4.97 -12.84
CA LEU A 167 -8.27 -4.69 -11.62
C LEU A 167 -6.83 -5.18 -11.77
N VAL A 168 -5.87 -4.33 -11.42
CA VAL A 168 -4.44 -4.62 -11.44
C VAL A 168 -3.88 -4.46 -10.04
N ASN A 169 -3.14 -5.45 -9.56
CA ASN A 169 -2.35 -5.36 -8.33
C ASN A 169 -0.94 -4.86 -8.71
N ASN A 170 -0.62 -3.60 -8.41
CA ASN A 170 0.59 -2.94 -8.90
C ASN A 170 1.17 -1.92 -7.91
N PRO A 171 2.32 -2.21 -7.26
CA PRO A 171 3.12 -3.43 -7.40
C PRO A 171 2.54 -4.62 -6.64
N THR A 172 3.05 -5.81 -6.93
CA THR A 172 2.85 -6.98 -6.07
C THR A 172 3.59 -6.82 -4.75
N TYR A 173 3.41 -7.76 -3.83
CA TYR A 173 4.08 -7.74 -2.51
C TYR A 173 5.61 -7.72 -2.66
N TYR A 174 6.14 -8.44 -3.64
CA TYR A 174 7.57 -8.52 -3.95
C TYR A 174 8.11 -7.32 -4.76
N GLY A 175 7.27 -6.35 -5.10
CA GLY A 175 7.67 -5.16 -5.85
C GLY A 175 7.57 -5.28 -7.36
N ILE A 176 6.94 -6.33 -7.88
CA ILE A 176 6.82 -6.57 -9.32
C ILE A 176 5.66 -5.74 -9.89
N CYS A 177 5.89 -5.04 -10.98
CA CYS A 177 4.91 -4.22 -11.68
C CYS A 177 4.58 -4.82 -13.06
N SER A 178 3.29 -4.76 -13.42
CA SER A 178 2.78 -5.08 -14.75
C SER A 178 2.84 -3.84 -15.67
N ASP A 179 2.68 -4.04 -16.99
CA ASP A 179 2.58 -2.93 -17.96
C ASP A 179 1.23 -2.20 -17.82
N LEU A 180 1.14 -1.37 -16.77
CA LEU A 180 -0.10 -0.69 -16.42
C LEU A 180 -0.58 0.26 -17.52
N ARG A 181 0.33 0.96 -18.22
CA ARG A 181 -0.05 1.86 -19.32
C ARG A 181 -0.70 1.12 -20.49
N ALA A 182 -0.15 -0.02 -20.87
CA ALA A 182 -0.73 -0.84 -21.95
C ALA A 182 -2.10 -1.42 -21.54
N ILE A 183 -2.23 -1.86 -20.27
CA ILE A 183 -3.49 -2.37 -19.73
C ILE A 183 -4.57 -1.27 -19.73
N VAL A 184 -4.23 -0.08 -19.22
CA VAL A 184 -5.14 1.09 -19.22
C VAL A 184 -5.63 1.41 -20.63
N LYS A 185 -4.70 1.50 -21.58
CA LYS A 185 -5.05 1.78 -22.97
C LYS A 185 -6.03 0.75 -23.54
N ALA A 186 -5.72 -0.52 -23.39
CA ALA A 186 -6.55 -1.60 -23.95
C ALA A 186 -7.94 -1.69 -23.29
N ALA A 187 -8.02 -1.50 -21.99
CA ALA A 187 -9.28 -1.49 -21.25
C ALA A 187 -10.16 -0.31 -21.67
N HIS A 188 -9.59 0.90 -21.76
CA HIS A 188 -10.33 2.10 -22.19
C HIS A 188 -10.81 1.99 -23.63
N GLU A 189 -10.07 1.39 -24.56
CA GLU A 189 -10.51 1.12 -25.93
C GLU A 189 -11.77 0.24 -25.99
N LYS A 190 -12.04 -0.55 -24.96
CA LYS A 190 -13.26 -1.35 -24.81
C LYS A 190 -14.29 -0.74 -23.85
N GLY A 191 -14.07 0.46 -23.36
CA GLY A 191 -14.95 1.15 -22.40
C GLY A 191 -14.95 0.56 -21.00
N MET A 192 -13.94 -0.23 -20.64
CA MET A 192 -13.74 -0.79 -19.30
C MET A 192 -12.97 0.19 -18.42
N LEU A 193 -13.31 0.26 -17.13
CA LEU A 193 -12.55 1.00 -16.14
C LEU A 193 -11.31 0.22 -15.71
N VAL A 194 -10.25 0.94 -15.30
CA VAL A 194 -9.05 0.33 -14.70
C VAL A 194 -8.95 0.71 -13.24
N LEU A 195 -8.93 -0.31 -12.40
CA LEU A 195 -8.81 -0.24 -10.95
C LEU A 195 -7.41 -0.70 -10.54
N ALA A 196 -6.67 0.11 -9.79
CA ALA A 196 -5.33 -0.25 -9.34
C ALA A 196 -5.29 -0.44 -7.82
N ASP A 197 -4.98 -1.66 -7.38
CA ASP A 197 -4.56 -1.88 -6.00
C ASP A 197 -3.07 -1.54 -5.89
N GLU A 198 -2.81 -0.31 -5.47
CA GLU A 198 -1.47 0.25 -5.22
C GLU A 198 -1.15 0.29 -3.72
N ALA A 199 -1.67 -0.63 -2.93
CA ALA A 199 -1.41 -0.67 -1.50
C ALA A 199 0.11 -0.62 -1.17
N HIS A 200 0.95 -1.16 -2.03
CA HIS A 200 2.40 -1.18 -1.88
C HIS A 200 3.13 -0.11 -2.73
N GLY A 201 2.41 0.76 -3.45
CA GLY A 201 2.95 1.72 -4.41
C GLY A 201 2.78 3.19 -4.05
N THR A 202 2.41 3.55 -2.82
CA THR A 202 2.20 4.95 -2.39
C THR A 202 3.38 5.87 -2.75
N HIS A 203 4.59 5.38 -2.67
CA HIS A 203 5.82 6.13 -2.94
C HIS A 203 6.07 6.41 -4.43
N PHE A 204 5.42 5.70 -5.35
CA PHE A 204 5.54 5.94 -6.79
C PHE A 204 5.12 7.36 -7.19
N TYR A 205 4.26 7.98 -6.42
CA TYR A 205 3.78 9.34 -6.64
C TYR A 205 4.79 10.43 -6.24
N PHE A 206 5.81 10.09 -5.43
CA PHE A 206 6.68 11.07 -4.78
C PHE A 206 8.17 10.86 -5.06
N GLY A 207 8.57 9.71 -5.58
CA GLY A 207 9.96 9.41 -5.94
C GLY A 207 10.24 9.58 -7.42
N LYS A 208 11.52 9.81 -7.77
CA LYS A 208 12.02 9.69 -9.12
C LYS A 208 12.59 8.27 -9.34
N ASP A 209 12.66 7.85 -10.58
CA ASP A 209 13.20 6.54 -10.96
C ASP A 209 12.50 5.34 -10.28
N LEU A 210 11.21 5.53 -9.95
CA LEU A 210 10.31 4.52 -9.45
C LEU A 210 9.31 4.10 -10.55
N PRO A 211 8.68 2.94 -10.42
CA PRO A 211 7.63 2.53 -11.36
C PRO A 211 6.52 3.56 -11.51
N VAL A 212 5.84 3.53 -12.65
CA VAL A 212 4.73 4.44 -12.93
C VAL A 212 3.60 4.24 -11.94
N SER A 213 3.07 5.35 -11.39
CA SER A 213 1.89 5.32 -10.52
C SER A 213 0.60 5.14 -11.32
N ALA A 214 -0.45 4.66 -10.66
CA ALA A 214 -1.74 4.39 -11.31
C ALA A 214 -2.35 5.66 -11.92
N MET A 215 -2.34 6.78 -11.20
CA MET A 215 -2.89 8.05 -11.73
C MET A 215 -2.08 8.55 -12.94
N GLU A 216 -0.76 8.44 -12.91
CA GLU A 216 0.10 8.80 -14.05
C GLU A 216 -0.09 7.83 -15.23
N ALA A 217 -0.35 6.56 -15.00
CA ALA A 217 -0.68 5.59 -16.02
C ALA A 217 -2.06 5.80 -16.63
N GLY A 218 -2.94 6.60 -15.99
CA GLY A 218 -4.30 6.89 -16.45
C GLY A 218 -5.37 5.93 -15.93
N ALA A 219 -5.11 5.21 -14.83
CA ALA A 219 -6.12 4.39 -14.17
C ALA A 219 -7.28 5.26 -13.64
N ASP A 220 -8.48 4.67 -13.58
CA ASP A 220 -9.69 5.38 -13.18
C ASP A 220 -9.82 5.50 -11.66
N ILE A 221 -9.44 4.47 -10.92
CA ILE A 221 -9.43 4.49 -9.46
C ILE A 221 -8.18 3.74 -8.96
N ALA A 222 -7.57 4.27 -7.91
CA ALA A 222 -6.45 3.60 -7.23
C ALA A 222 -6.61 3.64 -5.71
N SER A 223 -6.16 2.60 -5.03
CA SER A 223 -6.10 2.53 -3.58
C SER A 223 -4.66 2.49 -3.10
N VAL A 224 -4.25 3.39 -2.20
CA VAL A 224 -2.88 3.48 -1.69
C VAL A 224 -2.84 3.37 -0.16
N SER A 225 -1.95 2.51 0.37
CA SER A 225 -1.72 2.38 1.81
C SER A 225 -0.68 3.38 2.28
N MET A 226 -1.14 4.53 2.76
CA MET A 226 -0.23 5.57 3.24
C MET A 226 0.62 5.09 4.43
N HIS A 227 0.08 4.20 5.26
CA HIS A 227 0.78 3.64 6.41
C HIS A 227 1.92 2.67 6.06
N LYS A 228 1.97 2.10 4.85
CA LYS A 228 3.03 1.15 4.48
C LYS A 228 4.33 1.87 4.10
N SER A 229 4.29 2.81 3.18
CA SER A 229 5.49 3.54 2.72
C SER A 229 5.43 5.05 2.90
N GLY A 230 4.27 5.61 3.24
CA GLY A 230 4.07 7.05 3.35
C GLY A 230 4.24 7.63 4.75
N GLY A 231 4.41 6.80 5.79
CA GLY A 231 4.73 7.24 7.15
C GLY A 231 3.53 7.67 8.01
N SER A 232 2.30 7.33 7.64
CA SER A 232 1.11 7.56 8.46
C SER A 232 0.84 6.41 9.44
N LEU A 233 -0.10 6.59 10.36
CA LEU A 233 -0.50 5.56 11.31
C LEU A 233 -1.17 4.38 10.60
N THR A 234 -1.02 3.18 11.16
CA THR A 234 -1.65 1.95 10.66
C THR A 234 -3.14 2.15 10.41
N GLN A 235 -3.69 1.53 9.36
CA GLN A 235 -5.08 1.62 8.95
C GLN A 235 -5.44 2.90 8.16
N SER A 236 -4.51 3.82 7.96
CA SER A 236 -4.74 5.03 7.18
C SER A 236 -4.34 4.85 5.71
N SER A 237 -5.22 5.25 4.80
CA SER A 237 -5.11 5.04 3.35
C SER A 237 -5.76 6.18 2.57
N PHE A 238 -5.54 6.24 1.27
CA PHE A 238 -6.31 7.08 0.34
C PHE A 238 -6.98 6.20 -0.73
N LEU A 239 -8.16 6.62 -1.15
CA LEU A 239 -8.76 6.23 -2.41
C LEU A 239 -8.60 7.41 -3.36
N LEU A 240 -8.00 7.17 -4.53
CA LEU A 240 -7.71 8.18 -5.54
C LEU A 240 -8.57 7.93 -6.77
N THR A 241 -8.99 8.99 -7.46
CA THR A 241 -9.72 8.84 -8.72
C THR A 241 -9.07 9.64 -9.84
N GLY A 242 -9.07 9.05 -11.02
CA GLY A 242 -8.75 9.71 -12.27
C GLY A 242 -9.90 10.58 -12.78
N LYS A 243 -9.71 11.18 -13.94
CA LYS A 243 -10.69 12.07 -14.58
C LYS A 243 -11.96 11.32 -14.98
N GLY A 244 -13.11 11.98 -14.84
CA GLY A 244 -14.41 11.46 -15.29
C GLY A 244 -15.15 10.61 -14.26
N MET A 245 -14.52 10.25 -13.14
CA MET A 245 -15.21 9.55 -12.05
C MET A 245 -16.13 10.51 -11.28
N ASN A 246 -17.33 10.02 -10.90
CA ASN A 246 -18.28 10.82 -10.11
C ASN A 246 -17.92 10.78 -8.61
N PRO A 247 -17.38 11.86 -8.04
CA PRO A 247 -16.94 11.88 -6.64
C PRO A 247 -18.09 11.72 -5.65
N GLY A 248 -19.30 12.17 -5.99
CA GLY A 248 -20.49 12.01 -5.15
C GLY A 248 -20.91 10.55 -5.02
N HIS A 249 -20.90 9.80 -6.14
CA HIS A 249 -21.18 8.37 -6.12
C HIS A 249 -20.13 7.60 -5.31
N ILE A 250 -18.84 7.90 -5.52
CA ILE A 250 -17.75 7.27 -4.77
C ILE A 250 -17.88 7.56 -3.27
N ARG A 251 -18.19 8.80 -2.88
CA ARG A 251 -18.43 9.16 -1.48
C ARG A 251 -19.59 8.37 -0.87
N GLN A 252 -20.69 8.18 -1.60
CA GLN A 252 -21.82 7.37 -1.14
C GLN A 252 -21.40 5.92 -0.86
N ILE A 253 -20.61 5.33 -1.75
CA ILE A 253 -20.10 3.96 -1.56
C ILE A 253 -19.12 3.89 -0.38
N ILE A 254 -18.20 4.84 -0.25
CA ILE A 254 -17.31 4.92 0.90
C ILE A 254 -18.11 4.97 2.21
N ASN A 255 -19.17 5.74 2.26
CA ASN A 255 -20.02 5.87 3.46
C ASN A 255 -20.79 4.59 3.82
N LEU A 256 -20.91 3.62 2.89
CA LEU A 256 -21.45 2.28 3.19
C LEU A 256 -20.42 1.35 3.83
N THR A 257 -19.15 1.58 3.59
CA THR A 257 -18.05 0.68 4.00
C THR A 257 -17.16 1.24 5.10
N GLN A 258 -17.25 2.55 5.36
CA GLN A 258 -16.42 3.25 6.33
C GLN A 258 -17.25 3.71 7.54
N THR A 259 -16.59 3.82 8.70
CA THR A 259 -17.21 4.31 9.94
C THR A 259 -17.72 5.76 9.81
N THR A 260 -18.81 6.08 10.53
CA THR A 260 -19.30 7.45 10.69
C THR A 260 -18.50 8.25 11.73
N SER A 261 -17.70 7.58 12.57
CA SER A 261 -16.86 8.16 13.63
C SER A 261 -15.37 8.02 13.28
N GLY A 262 -14.95 8.65 12.18
CA GLY A 262 -13.56 8.57 11.73
C GLY A 262 -12.56 9.06 12.77
N SER A 263 -11.51 8.26 13.05
CA SER A 263 -10.44 8.62 13.97
C SER A 263 -9.66 9.84 13.49
N TYR A 264 -9.68 10.93 14.26
CA TYR A 264 -8.91 12.13 13.93
C TYR A 264 -7.40 11.94 14.10
N LEU A 265 -6.96 10.95 14.88
CA LEU A 265 -5.56 10.53 14.91
C LEU A 265 -5.13 9.99 13.54
N LEU A 266 -5.94 9.13 12.92
CA LEU A 266 -5.67 8.61 11.58
C LEU A 266 -5.80 9.69 10.51
N LEU A 267 -6.84 10.52 10.56
CA LEU A 267 -7.06 11.60 9.60
C LEU A 267 -5.91 12.62 9.63
N SER A 268 -5.48 13.05 10.82
CA SER A 268 -4.35 13.98 10.95
C SER A 268 -3.03 13.35 10.54
N SER A 269 -2.83 12.06 10.80
CA SER A 269 -1.63 11.35 10.34
C SER A 269 -1.54 11.30 8.81
N LEU A 270 -2.65 11.07 8.12
CA LEU A 270 -2.72 11.15 6.65
C LEU A 270 -2.36 12.54 6.13
N ASP A 271 -2.94 13.57 6.71
CA ASP A 271 -2.72 14.96 6.32
C ASP A 271 -1.26 15.42 6.52
N ILE A 272 -0.66 15.07 7.67
CA ILE A 272 0.75 15.35 7.97
C ILE A 272 1.67 14.55 7.02
N SER A 273 1.40 13.28 6.80
CA SER A 273 2.23 12.43 5.95
C SER A 273 2.14 12.85 4.48
N ARG A 274 0.95 13.22 3.98
CA ARG A 274 0.79 13.81 2.64
C ARG A 274 1.65 15.06 2.50
N ARG A 275 1.58 16.01 3.49
CA ARG A 275 2.41 17.21 3.48
C ARG A 275 3.90 16.88 3.47
N ASN A 276 4.35 15.95 4.30
CA ASN A 276 5.75 15.54 4.34
C ASN A 276 6.23 14.97 3.00
N LEU A 277 5.44 14.09 2.38
CA LEU A 277 5.79 13.50 1.08
C LEU A 277 5.74 14.52 -0.05
N ALA A 278 4.76 15.43 -0.08
CA ALA A 278 4.68 16.49 -1.08
C ALA A 278 5.89 17.44 -1.04
N LEU A 279 6.47 17.67 0.15
CA LEU A 279 7.59 18.58 0.34
C LEU A 279 8.96 17.89 0.24
N ARG A 280 9.07 16.63 0.62
CA ARG A 280 10.36 15.92 0.80
C ARG A 280 10.41 14.53 0.19
N GLY A 281 9.31 14.07 -0.43
CA GLY A 281 9.19 12.69 -0.89
C GLY A 281 10.30 12.28 -1.85
N GLU A 282 10.65 13.13 -2.82
CA GLU A 282 11.73 12.84 -3.78
C GLU A 282 13.06 12.56 -3.07
N GLN A 283 13.45 13.44 -2.13
CA GLN A 283 14.68 13.26 -1.36
C GLN A 283 14.62 12.01 -0.48
N SER A 284 13.48 11.79 0.17
CA SER A 284 13.29 10.65 1.08
C SER A 284 13.36 9.32 0.32
N PHE A 285 12.65 9.18 -0.79
CA PHE A 285 12.66 7.91 -1.55
C PHE A 285 13.94 7.69 -2.34
N ARG A 286 14.66 8.72 -2.72
CA ARG A 286 16.03 8.56 -3.24
C ARG A 286 16.93 7.93 -2.18
N ALA A 287 16.85 8.37 -0.92
CA ALA A 287 17.62 7.79 0.18
C ALA A 287 17.19 6.33 0.47
N VAL A 288 15.89 6.04 0.45
CA VAL A 288 15.37 4.67 0.63
C VAL A 288 15.85 3.73 -0.47
N THR A 289 15.79 4.17 -1.73
CA THR A 289 16.28 3.37 -2.87
C THR A 289 17.77 3.09 -2.74
N SER A 290 18.58 4.10 -2.44
CA SER A 290 20.03 3.92 -2.24
C SER A 290 20.33 2.97 -1.08
N LEU A 291 19.54 3.02 0.00
CA LEU A 291 19.68 2.13 1.14
C LEU A 291 19.30 0.69 0.78
N ALA A 292 18.23 0.50 -0.02
CA ALA A 292 17.81 -0.81 -0.50
C ALA A 292 18.84 -1.43 -1.46
N ASP A 293 19.41 -0.64 -2.35
CA ASP A 293 20.45 -1.10 -3.27
C ASP A 293 21.71 -1.52 -2.50
N TYR A 294 22.16 -0.71 -1.54
CA TYR A 294 23.25 -1.07 -0.66
C TYR A 294 22.98 -2.40 0.10
N ALA A 295 21.80 -2.53 0.69
CA ALA A 295 21.42 -3.76 1.39
C ALA A 295 21.44 -4.99 0.47
N ARG A 296 20.96 -4.84 -0.75
CA ARG A 296 20.93 -5.89 -1.77
C ARG A 296 22.32 -6.32 -2.17
N GLU A 297 23.22 -5.39 -2.41
CA GLU A 297 24.62 -5.64 -2.75
C GLU A 297 25.33 -6.40 -1.60
N GLU A 298 25.26 -5.91 -0.39
CA GLU A 298 25.89 -6.53 0.80
C GLU A 298 25.36 -7.95 1.05
N ILE A 299 24.06 -8.15 0.96
CA ILE A 299 23.45 -9.48 1.14
C ILE A 299 23.89 -10.45 0.05
N ASN A 300 23.95 -10.02 -1.20
CA ASN A 300 24.44 -10.85 -2.30
C ASN A 300 25.93 -11.19 -2.15
N GLN A 301 26.75 -10.32 -1.56
CA GLN A 301 28.16 -10.60 -1.25
C GLN A 301 28.35 -11.65 -0.16
N ILE A 302 27.37 -11.85 0.76
CA ILE A 302 27.42 -12.96 1.73
C ILE A 302 27.49 -14.30 0.99
N GLY A 303 26.86 -14.38 -0.19
CA GLY A 303 26.70 -15.61 -0.98
C GLY A 303 25.64 -16.55 -0.41
N ASP A 304 25.13 -17.45 -1.22
CA ASP A 304 24.03 -18.40 -0.92
C ASP A 304 22.70 -17.72 -0.51
N TYR A 305 22.63 -16.40 -0.50
CA TYR A 305 21.41 -15.61 -0.55
C TYR A 305 21.29 -14.98 -1.94
N TYR A 306 20.06 -14.74 -2.36
CA TYR A 306 19.81 -13.94 -3.56
C TYR A 306 18.78 -12.85 -3.23
N ALA A 307 19.28 -11.65 -3.00
CA ALA A 307 18.46 -10.45 -2.89
C ALA A 307 18.20 -9.92 -4.30
N PHE A 308 16.99 -10.16 -4.81
CA PHE A 308 16.62 -9.85 -6.19
C PHE A 308 16.10 -8.41 -6.35
N GLY A 309 16.18 -7.89 -7.56
CA GLY A 309 15.85 -6.53 -7.88
C GLY A 309 15.55 -6.29 -9.36
N ARG A 310 15.92 -5.13 -9.87
CA ARG A 310 15.66 -4.69 -11.25
C ARG A 310 16.27 -5.58 -12.33
N GLU A 311 17.26 -6.39 -12.02
CA GLU A 311 17.83 -7.40 -12.94
C GLU A 311 16.82 -8.46 -13.37
N MET A 312 15.72 -8.61 -12.64
CA MET A 312 14.63 -9.51 -13.00
C MET A 312 13.69 -8.95 -14.07
N ILE A 313 13.77 -7.68 -14.41
CA ILE A 313 12.88 -7.05 -15.42
C ILE A 313 13.04 -7.79 -16.76
N ASN A 314 11.92 -8.32 -17.26
CA ASN A 314 11.87 -9.07 -18.52
C ASN A 314 11.01 -8.40 -19.61
N GLY A 315 10.40 -7.25 -19.30
CA GLY A 315 9.56 -6.50 -20.23
C GLY A 315 8.14 -7.08 -20.45
N ASP A 316 7.76 -8.12 -19.71
CA ASP A 316 6.46 -8.78 -19.79
C ASP A 316 5.85 -9.01 -18.40
N SER A 317 5.99 -10.19 -17.80
CA SER A 317 5.45 -10.50 -16.46
C SER A 317 6.17 -9.76 -15.32
N ILE A 318 7.36 -9.27 -15.57
CA ILE A 318 8.09 -8.31 -14.74
C ILE A 318 8.39 -7.10 -15.62
N PHE A 319 7.38 -6.25 -15.82
CA PHE A 319 7.52 -5.08 -16.69
C PHE A 319 8.39 -4.01 -16.05
N ASP A 320 8.22 -3.80 -14.74
CA ASP A 320 9.03 -2.92 -13.93
C ASP A 320 9.17 -3.48 -12.50
N PHE A 321 10.05 -2.92 -11.69
CA PHE A 321 10.35 -3.39 -10.35
C PHE A 321 10.51 -2.23 -9.35
N ASP A 322 9.86 -2.35 -8.20
CA ASP A 322 9.99 -1.42 -7.07
C ASP A 322 11.32 -1.65 -6.33
N PRO A 323 12.33 -0.77 -6.49
CA PRO A 323 13.65 -0.98 -5.90
C PRO A 323 13.67 -0.88 -4.37
N THR A 324 12.61 -0.35 -3.74
CA THR A 324 12.53 -0.24 -2.28
C THR A 324 12.21 -1.56 -1.59
N LYS A 325 11.76 -2.58 -2.34
CA LYS A 325 11.48 -3.92 -1.80
C LYS A 325 12.77 -4.72 -1.68
N LEU A 326 13.09 -5.13 -0.48
CA LEU A 326 14.25 -5.99 -0.20
C LEU A 326 13.78 -7.43 0.02
N SER A 327 13.60 -8.14 -1.09
CA SER A 327 13.21 -9.56 -1.11
C SER A 327 14.44 -10.43 -1.26
N ILE A 328 14.57 -11.47 -0.43
CA ILE A 328 15.78 -12.28 -0.30
C ILE A 328 15.39 -13.75 -0.35
N HIS A 329 15.92 -14.47 -1.33
CA HIS A 329 15.80 -15.93 -1.43
C HIS A 329 16.76 -16.60 -0.44
N THR A 330 16.28 -17.63 0.30
CA THR A 330 17.00 -18.24 1.42
C THR A 330 17.27 -19.74 1.26
N LEU A 331 16.60 -20.43 0.32
CA LEU A 331 16.71 -21.89 0.21
C LEU A 331 18.14 -22.38 -0.08
N ASP A 332 19.00 -21.53 -0.65
CA ASP A 332 20.38 -21.90 -0.96
C ASP A 332 21.27 -22.04 0.30
N ILE A 333 20.86 -21.50 1.46
CA ILE A 333 21.49 -21.78 2.73
C ILE A 333 20.88 -23.01 3.45
N GLY A 334 19.89 -23.66 2.83
CA GLY A 334 19.19 -24.81 3.39
C GLY A 334 18.15 -24.47 4.46
N LEU A 335 17.66 -23.23 4.49
CA LEU A 335 16.58 -22.77 5.38
C LEU A 335 15.41 -22.21 4.58
N ALA A 336 14.20 -22.55 5.01
CA ALA A 336 13.00 -21.89 4.48
C ALA A 336 12.95 -20.42 4.93
N GLY A 337 12.29 -19.57 4.14
CA GLY A 337 12.14 -18.16 4.49
C GLY A 337 11.48 -17.96 5.86
N ILE A 338 10.48 -18.78 6.20
CA ILE A 338 9.83 -18.72 7.51
C ILE A 338 10.77 -19.09 8.66
N GLU A 339 11.73 -20.03 8.46
CA GLU A 339 12.75 -20.35 9.46
C GLU A 339 13.69 -19.15 9.68
N VAL A 340 14.13 -18.51 8.59
CA VAL A 340 14.98 -17.30 8.69
C VAL A 340 14.23 -16.15 9.36
N TYR A 341 12.94 -15.97 9.05
CA TYR A 341 12.07 -14.99 9.69
C TYR A 341 12.03 -15.20 11.23
N ASP A 342 11.80 -16.44 11.68
CA ASP A 342 11.73 -16.76 13.10
C ASP A 342 13.09 -16.55 13.78
N ILE A 343 14.19 -16.98 13.18
CA ILE A 343 15.54 -16.78 13.71
C ILE A 343 15.87 -15.30 13.84
N LEU A 344 15.57 -14.48 12.83
CA LEU A 344 15.79 -13.03 12.87
C LEU A 344 15.05 -12.38 14.04
N ARG A 345 13.79 -12.76 14.27
CA ARG A 345 12.99 -12.23 15.38
C ARG A 345 13.51 -12.71 16.73
N ASP A 346 13.74 -14.02 16.89
CA ASP A 346 13.95 -14.64 18.20
C ASP A 346 15.40 -14.53 18.69
N GLU A 347 16.38 -14.46 17.78
CA GLU A 347 17.79 -14.43 18.14
C GLU A 347 18.50 -13.09 17.89
N TYR A 348 17.93 -12.25 16.98
CA TYR A 348 18.57 -10.98 16.58
C TYR A 348 17.73 -9.74 16.87
N ASP A 349 16.51 -9.90 17.42
CA ASP A 349 15.54 -8.80 17.64
C ASP A 349 15.28 -8.01 16.34
N ILE A 350 15.18 -8.71 15.21
CA ILE A 350 14.90 -8.12 13.89
C ILE A 350 13.55 -8.61 13.42
N GLN A 351 12.55 -7.72 13.37
CA GLN A 351 11.23 -8.00 12.80
C GLN A 351 11.22 -7.57 11.35
N ILE A 352 11.12 -8.53 10.42
CA ILE A 352 10.88 -8.29 9.00
C ILE A 352 9.39 -8.40 8.67
N GLU A 353 8.99 -8.06 7.45
CA GLU A 353 7.58 -8.04 7.05
C GLU A 353 6.96 -9.43 7.00
N PHE A 354 7.58 -10.37 6.30
CA PHE A 354 7.17 -11.78 6.30
C PHE A 354 8.27 -12.72 5.80
N GLY A 355 8.05 -14.02 6.02
CA GLY A 355 8.77 -15.10 5.39
C GLY A 355 7.80 -16.11 4.77
N ASP A 356 8.10 -16.59 3.57
CA ASP A 356 7.42 -17.71 2.92
C ASP A 356 8.31 -18.96 2.87
N LEU A 357 8.01 -19.91 1.96
CA LEU A 357 8.78 -21.13 1.83
C LEU A 357 10.21 -20.88 1.35
N GLY A 358 10.41 -19.94 0.43
CA GLY A 358 11.70 -19.71 -0.21
C GLY A 358 12.34 -18.36 0.07
N ASN A 359 11.59 -17.42 0.60
CA ASN A 359 11.99 -16.04 0.62
C ASN A 359 11.62 -15.34 1.93
N ILE A 360 12.35 -14.27 2.23
CA ILE A 360 11.97 -13.27 3.23
C ILE A 360 11.83 -11.91 2.57
N LEU A 361 10.98 -11.05 3.13
CA LEU A 361 10.81 -9.65 2.71
C LEU A 361 11.07 -8.71 3.87
N ALA A 362 12.05 -7.83 3.72
CA ALA A 362 12.22 -6.64 4.54
C ALA A 362 11.64 -5.43 3.78
N TYR A 363 10.76 -4.70 4.46
CA TYR A 363 10.06 -3.55 3.89
C TYR A 363 10.80 -2.26 4.26
N LEU A 364 11.57 -1.69 3.32
CA LEU A 364 12.27 -0.43 3.54
C LEU A 364 11.37 0.77 3.25
N SER A 365 11.42 1.77 4.11
CA SER A 365 10.58 2.97 4.06
C SER A 365 11.34 4.20 4.58
N ILE A 366 10.65 5.33 4.66
CA ILE A 366 11.21 6.65 5.02
C ILE A 366 11.76 6.76 6.45
N GLY A 367 11.52 5.76 7.30
CA GLY A 367 12.03 5.69 8.67
C GLY A 367 13.34 4.93 8.84
N ASP A 368 13.76 4.16 7.82
CA ASP A 368 14.89 3.26 7.90
C ASP A 368 16.23 3.99 7.77
N ARG A 369 17.25 3.45 8.41
CA ARG A 369 18.60 4.01 8.46
C ARG A 369 19.63 2.94 8.14
N ILE A 370 20.81 3.35 7.74
CA ILE A 370 21.93 2.47 7.41
C ILE A 370 22.27 1.49 8.55
N ARG A 371 22.19 1.93 9.79
CA ARG A 371 22.50 1.10 10.96
C ARG A 371 21.57 -0.12 11.10
N GLU A 372 20.28 0.05 10.82
CA GLU A 372 19.30 -1.05 10.86
C GLU A 372 19.56 -2.04 9.72
N VAL A 373 19.91 -1.55 8.54
CA VAL A 373 20.30 -2.37 7.39
C VAL A 373 21.58 -3.17 7.69
N GLU A 374 22.61 -2.53 8.24
CA GLU A 374 23.85 -3.22 8.63
C GLU A 374 23.61 -4.31 9.68
N ARG A 375 22.67 -4.10 10.60
CA ARG A 375 22.23 -5.14 11.55
C ARG A 375 21.61 -6.34 10.83
N LEU A 376 20.74 -6.10 9.86
CA LEU A 376 20.13 -7.17 9.08
C LEU A 376 21.18 -7.95 8.28
N VAL A 377 22.08 -7.26 7.59
CA VAL A 377 23.18 -7.88 6.81
C VAL A 377 24.07 -8.76 7.73
N THR A 378 24.46 -8.22 8.87
CA THR A 378 25.27 -8.94 9.86
C THR A 378 24.55 -10.17 10.40
N ALA A 379 23.25 -10.05 10.71
CA ALA A 379 22.45 -11.17 11.17
C ALA A 379 22.34 -12.28 10.12
N LEU A 380 22.10 -11.94 8.86
CA LEU A 380 22.03 -12.90 7.75
C LEU A 380 23.37 -13.62 7.53
N ALA A 381 24.49 -12.90 7.63
CA ALA A 381 25.81 -13.51 7.56
C ALA A 381 26.06 -14.50 8.71
N ASP A 382 25.66 -14.16 9.93
CA ASP A 382 25.78 -15.04 11.09
C ASP A 382 24.83 -16.25 11.02
N ILE A 383 23.58 -16.05 10.54
CA ILE A 383 22.62 -17.14 10.29
C ILE A 383 23.22 -18.15 9.31
N LYS A 384 23.76 -17.68 8.20
CA LYS A 384 24.44 -18.57 7.24
C LYS A 384 25.57 -19.35 7.91
N ARG A 385 26.43 -18.68 8.69
CA ARG A 385 27.56 -19.32 9.37
C ARG A 385 27.12 -20.40 10.35
N ARG A 386 26.01 -20.19 11.08
CA ARG A 386 25.55 -21.04 12.19
C ARG A 386 24.61 -22.15 11.73
N TYR A 387 23.78 -21.90 10.75
CA TYR A 387 22.62 -22.71 10.41
C TYR A 387 22.62 -23.28 8.98
N LYS A 388 23.63 -22.94 8.14
CA LYS A 388 23.69 -23.47 6.78
C LYS A 388 23.62 -25.00 6.79
N LYS A 389 22.66 -25.56 6.05
CA LYS A 389 22.46 -27.00 5.87
C LYS A 389 22.69 -27.37 4.41
N ASP A 390 23.08 -28.62 4.17
CA ASP A 390 23.07 -29.15 2.80
C ASP A 390 21.65 -29.22 2.26
N LYS A 391 21.48 -28.93 0.98
CA LYS A 391 20.16 -28.90 0.29
C LYS A 391 19.45 -30.25 0.28
N THR A 392 20.09 -31.34 0.71
CA THR A 392 19.53 -32.68 0.75
C THR A 392 18.45 -32.78 1.82
N GLY A 393 17.20 -32.80 1.38
CA GLY A 393 16.02 -33.00 2.24
C GLY A 393 15.05 -31.83 2.34
N MET A 394 15.36 -30.67 1.79
CA MET A 394 14.39 -29.57 1.67
C MET A 394 13.52 -29.76 0.43
N LEU A 395 12.24 -29.58 0.62
CA LEU A 395 11.13 -29.54 -0.32
C LEU A 395 11.50 -29.93 -1.76
N SER A 396 11.12 -31.12 -2.18
CA SER A 396 11.21 -31.48 -3.59
C SER A 396 10.45 -30.45 -4.43
N GLN A 397 10.88 -30.20 -5.67
CA GLN A 397 10.21 -29.29 -6.60
C GLN A 397 8.70 -29.56 -6.75
N GLU A 398 8.24 -30.76 -6.38
CA GLU A 398 6.83 -31.19 -6.38
C GLU A 398 5.94 -30.38 -5.40
N TYR A 399 6.51 -29.77 -4.34
CA TYR A 399 5.77 -28.94 -3.38
C TYR A 399 5.66 -27.47 -3.77
N ILE A 400 6.38 -27.04 -4.81
CA ILE A 400 6.42 -25.65 -5.29
C ILE A 400 5.54 -25.47 -6.55
N SER A 401 5.08 -26.56 -7.13
CA SER A 401 4.13 -26.52 -8.26
C SER A 401 2.73 -26.16 -7.77
N PRO A 402 2.03 -25.19 -8.43
CA PRO A 402 0.68 -24.79 -8.08
C PRO A 402 -0.35 -25.86 -8.35
#